data_6caabd9497fdd55c59b18515ceb216d2
#
_entry.id   6caabd9497fdd55c59b18515ceb216d2
#
_cell.length_a   1.000
_cell.length_b   1.000
_cell.length_c   1.000
_cell.angle_alpha   90.00
_cell.angle_beta   90.00
_cell.angle_gamma   90.00
#
_symmetry.space_group_name_H-M   'P 1'
#
loop_
_entity.id
_entity.type
_entity.pdbx_description
1 polymer ?
#
loop_
_entity_poly.entity_id
_entity_poly.type
_entity_poly.pdbx_seq_one_letter_code
_entity_poly.pdbx_strand_id
1 'polypeptide(L)'
;MYIKKKKSAIIIGSGRFGSSLASILYDDNYDVVIVDRDPGAFSNLSEKFSGYQVNLDAYDIISLERVGLKRVQTFVACTGNDNFNSMLCQIARKIYNTEHVYMRMNNPENEVLLEGLNINVIYPFKLSVTEFERLRLKVEGSENK
;
A
#
# COMPACT_ATOMS: atom_id res chain seq x y z
N MET A 1 -20.66 26.68 6.79
CA MET A 1 -20.34 25.78 5.67
C MET A 1 -19.36 24.69 6.13
N TYR A 2 -19.76 23.46 6.05
CA TYR A 2 -18.92 22.34 6.48
C TYR A 2 -17.97 21.97 5.33
N ILE A 3 -16.70 22.33 5.45
CA ILE A 3 -15.68 21.89 4.48
C ILE A 3 -15.26 20.48 4.89
N LYS A 4 -15.68 19.48 4.13
CA LYS A 4 -15.25 18.09 4.34
C LYS A 4 -13.76 17.99 4.08
N LYS A 5 -12.98 17.64 5.13
CA LYS A 5 -11.54 17.47 5.01
C LYS A 5 -11.25 16.35 4.00
N LYS A 6 -10.40 16.63 3.02
CA LYS A 6 -9.98 15.67 2.02
C LYS A 6 -9.21 14.53 2.68
N LYS A 7 -9.47 13.29 2.29
CA LYS A 7 -8.73 12.11 2.78
C LYS A 7 -7.31 12.14 2.25
N SER A 8 -6.36 11.61 3.02
CA SER A 8 -4.94 11.60 2.67
C SER A 8 -4.34 10.21 2.75
N ALA A 9 -3.40 9.93 1.87
CA ALA A 9 -2.68 8.66 1.83
C ALA A 9 -1.21 8.85 1.53
N ILE A 10 -0.36 8.07 2.20
CA ILE A 10 1.04 7.89 1.87
C ILE A 10 1.23 6.44 1.42
N ILE A 11 1.86 6.26 0.26
CA ILE A 11 2.18 4.95 -0.31
C ILE A 11 3.69 4.83 -0.43
N ILE A 12 4.27 3.81 0.19
CA ILE A 12 5.70 3.52 0.10
C ILE A 12 5.93 2.38 -0.89
N GLY A 13 6.57 2.70 -1.99
CA GLY A 13 6.83 1.80 -3.11
C GLY A 13 6.01 2.15 -4.35
N SER A 14 6.68 2.59 -5.40
CA SER A 14 6.07 2.97 -6.70
C SER A 14 6.31 1.90 -7.77
N GLY A 15 6.28 0.63 -7.37
CA GLY A 15 6.20 -0.49 -8.30
C GLY A 15 4.81 -0.56 -8.95
N ARG A 16 4.54 -1.62 -9.69
CA ARG A 16 3.22 -1.81 -10.36
C ARG A 16 2.05 -1.75 -9.38
N PHE A 17 2.20 -2.39 -8.24
CA PHE A 17 1.13 -2.45 -7.24
C PHE A 17 0.92 -1.08 -6.58
N GLY A 18 1.97 -0.48 -6.03
CA GLY A 18 1.87 0.84 -5.37
C GLY A 18 1.38 1.93 -6.31
N SER A 19 1.86 1.94 -7.55
CA SER A 19 1.41 2.90 -8.57
C SER A 19 -0.06 2.73 -8.94
N SER A 20 -0.57 1.49 -8.98
CA SER A 20 -1.99 1.21 -9.20
C SER A 20 -2.85 1.70 -8.04
N LEU A 21 -2.39 1.47 -6.80
CA LEU A 21 -3.09 1.98 -5.60
C LEU A 21 -3.13 3.51 -5.58
N ALA A 22 -2.01 4.16 -5.94
CA ALA A 22 -1.94 5.61 -6.01
C ALA A 22 -2.98 6.18 -6.99
N SER A 23 -3.13 5.55 -8.15
CA SER A 23 -4.13 5.96 -9.16
C SER A 23 -5.56 5.77 -8.64
N ILE A 24 -5.86 4.64 -8.02
CA ILE A 24 -7.20 4.37 -7.44
C ILE A 24 -7.55 5.41 -6.38
N LEU A 25 -6.65 5.68 -5.45
CA LEU A 25 -6.90 6.63 -4.37
C LEU A 25 -6.98 8.08 -4.89
N TYR A 26 -6.15 8.42 -5.87
CA TYR A 26 -6.22 9.73 -6.52
C TYR A 26 -7.56 9.94 -7.22
N ASP A 27 -8.04 8.95 -7.97
CA ASP A 27 -9.33 9.00 -8.64
C ASP A 27 -10.51 9.11 -7.65
N ASP A 28 -10.34 8.54 -6.45
CA ASP A 28 -11.29 8.67 -5.34
C ASP A 28 -11.11 9.97 -4.54
N ASN A 29 -10.38 10.92 -5.08
CA ASN A 29 -10.20 12.25 -4.52
C ASN A 29 -9.41 12.30 -3.20
N TYR A 30 -8.45 11.38 -3.01
CA TYR A 30 -7.46 11.45 -1.93
C TYR A 30 -6.34 12.42 -2.28
N ASP A 31 -5.77 13.08 -1.28
CA ASP A 31 -4.43 13.66 -1.37
C ASP A 31 -3.42 12.53 -1.24
N VAL A 32 -2.74 12.19 -2.33
CA VAL A 32 -1.82 11.06 -2.37
C VAL A 32 -0.38 11.52 -2.46
N VAL A 33 0.46 11.01 -1.56
CA VAL A 33 1.93 11.08 -1.64
C VAL A 33 2.43 9.66 -1.91
N ILE A 34 3.15 9.47 -3.00
CA ILE A 34 3.82 8.22 -3.30
C ILE A 34 5.33 8.39 -3.20
N VAL A 35 5.96 7.49 -2.46
CA VAL A 35 7.38 7.56 -2.09
C VAL A 35 8.13 6.36 -2.67
N ASP A 36 9.26 6.60 -3.30
CA ASP A 36 10.20 5.55 -3.69
C ASP A 36 11.62 6.10 -3.63
N ARG A 37 12.58 5.26 -3.24
CA ARG A 37 14.00 5.60 -3.26
C ARG A 37 14.59 5.57 -4.67
N ASP A 38 13.97 4.82 -5.58
CA ASP A 38 14.35 4.75 -6.98
C ASP A 38 13.48 5.73 -7.78
N PRO A 39 14.05 6.82 -8.31
CA PRO A 39 13.27 7.78 -9.08
C PRO A 39 12.72 7.19 -10.39
N GLY A 40 13.34 6.12 -10.91
CA GLY A 40 12.85 5.40 -12.10
C GLY A 40 11.54 4.64 -11.85
N ALA A 41 11.23 4.29 -10.59
CA ALA A 41 10.01 3.57 -10.25
C ALA A 41 8.74 4.38 -10.53
N PHE A 42 8.81 5.70 -10.52
CA PHE A 42 7.66 6.57 -10.81
C PHE A 42 7.17 6.46 -12.25
N SER A 43 7.94 5.87 -13.17
CA SER A 43 7.48 5.57 -14.53
C SER A 43 6.30 4.58 -14.58
N ASN A 44 6.05 3.84 -13.51
CA ASN A 44 4.88 2.96 -13.38
C ASN A 44 3.57 3.71 -13.14
N LEU A 45 3.64 4.99 -12.75
CA LEU A 45 2.45 5.80 -12.51
C LEU A 45 1.72 6.12 -13.82
N SER A 46 0.39 6.16 -13.75
CA SER A 46 -0.44 6.64 -14.87
C SER A 46 -0.14 8.11 -15.18
N GLU A 47 -0.20 8.49 -16.44
CA GLU A 47 -0.07 9.89 -16.87
C GLU A 47 -1.14 10.80 -16.23
N LYS A 48 -2.27 10.26 -15.85
CA LYS A 48 -3.37 10.99 -15.18
C LYS A 48 -3.12 11.24 -13.70
N PHE A 49 -2.14 10.55 -13.10
CA PHE A 49 -1.81 10.75 -11.69
C PHE A 49 -1.13 12.11 -11.50
N SER A 50 -1.75 12.97 -10.72
CA SER A 50 -1.24 14.32 -10.40
C SER A 50 -1.02 14.53 -8.90
N GLY A 51 -0.89 13.45 -8.13
CA GLY A 51 -0.46 13.52 -6.73
C GLY A 51 1.03 13.82 -6.60
N TYR A 52 1.53 13.72 -5.38
CA TYR A 52 2.93 14.04 -5.06
C TYR A 52 3.81 12.80 -5.21
N GLN A 53 4.84 12.90 -6.05
CA GLN A 53 5.90 11.91 -6.19
C GLN A 53 7.11 12.38 -5.39
N VAL A 54 7.52 11.63 -4.39
CA VAL A 54 8.62 12.02 -3.50
C VAL A 54 9.72 10.97 -3.56
N ASN A 55 10.87 11.36 -4.09
CA ASN A 55 12.05 10.53 -4.10
C ASN A 55 12.78 10.67 -2.78
N LEU A 56 12.58 9.68 -1.89
CA LEU A 56 13.29 9.62 -0.61
C LEU A 56 13.42 8.17 -0.13
N ASP A 57 14.37 7.94 0.75
CA ASP A 57 14.51 6.69 1.45
C ASP A 57 13.58 6.67 2.67
N ALA A 58 12.61 5.77 2.67
CA ALA A 58 11.62 5.67 3.76
C ALA A 58 12.18 5.11 5.08
N TYR A 59 13.45 4.69 5.15
CA TYR A 59 14.14 4.50 6.42
C TYR A 59 14.35 5.83 7.17
N ASP A 60 14.34 6.95 6.45
CA ASP A 60 14.40 8.29 7.04
C ASP A 60 12.99 8.71 7.49
N ILE A 61 12.64 8.35 8.72
CA ILE A 61 11.32 8.64 9.30
C ILE A 61 11.08 10.15 9.44
N ILE A 62 12.12 10.93 9.70
CA ILE A 62 11.99 12.39 9.78
C ILE A 62 11.56 12.97 8.43
N SER A 63 12.11 12.46 7.35
CA SER A 63 11.68 12.87 6.00
C SER A 63 10.25 12.43 5.71
N LEU A 64 9.81 11.26 6.18
CA LEU A 64 8.41 10.84 6.08
C LEU A 64 7.47 11.76 6.88
N GLU A 65 7.90 12.24 8.05
CA GLU A 65 7.13 13.24 8.80
C GLU A 65 6.91 14.54 8.00
N ARG A 66 7.93 14.97 7.26
CA ARG A 66 7.85 16.17 6.41
C ARG A 66 6.84 16.02 5.27
N VAL A 67 6.63 14.81 4.78
CA VAL A 67 5.63 14.54 3.74
C VAL A 67 4.26 14.14 4.30
N GLY A 68 4.07 14.21 5.60
CA GLY A 68 2.76 14.13 6.22
C GLY A 68 2.47 12.91 7.08
N LEU A 69 3.46 12.11 7.45
CA LEU A 69 3.25 10.87 8.23
C LEU A 69 2.47 11.10 9.54
N LYS A 70 2.66 12.23 10.21
CA LYS A 70 1.95 12.54 11.47
C LYS A 70 0.44 12.76 11.31
N ARG A 71 -0.02 13.07 10.10
CA ARG A 71 -1.40 13.52 9.85
C ARG A 71 -2.14 12.64 8.86
N VAL A 72 -1.44 11.75 8.18
CA VAL A 72 -2.03 10.91 7.14
C VAL A 72 -3.06 9.95 7.74
N GLN A 73 -4.18 9.77 7.04
CA GLN A 73 -5.23 8.84 7.47
C GLN A 73 -4.94 7.41 7.00
N THR A 74 -4.35 7.26 5.83
CA THR A 74 -4.05 5.96 5.23
C THR A 74 -2.57 5.85 4.91
N PHE A 75 -1.95 4.78 5.38
CA PHE A 75 -0.55 4.47 5.13
C PHE A 75 -0.44 3.09 4.49
N VAL A 76 0.28 2.98 3.38
CA VAL A 76 0.46 1.73 2.65
C VAL A 76 1.94 1.46 2.45
N ALA A 77 2.45 0.33 2.95
CA ALA A 77 3.79 -0.14 2.64
C ALA A 77 3.72 -1.33 1.68
N CYS A 78 4.19 -1.15 0.47
CA CYS A 78 4.08 -2.13 -0.61
C CYS A 78 5.36 -2.28 -1.45
N THR A 79 6.52 -2.16 -0.80
CA THR A 79 7.81 -2.48 -1.43
C THR A 79 7.97 -3.99 -1.63
N GLY A 80 9.03 -4.41 -2.31
CA GLY A 80 9.36 -5.82 -2.46
C GLY A 80 9.95 -6.49 -1.22
N ASN A 81 10.14 -5.77 -0.11
CA ASN A 81 10.77 -6.26 1.11
C ASN A 81 9.78 -6.33 2.27
N ASP A 82 9.41 -7.54 2.68
CA ASP A 82 8.44 -7.76 3.76
C ASP A 82 8.88 -7.18 5.10
N ASN A 83 10.15 -7.32 5.46
CA ASN A 83 10.65 -6.81 6.74
C ASN A 83 10.59 -5.29 6.79
N PHE A 84 10.93 -4.64 5.70
CA PHE A 84 10.84 -3.20 5.58
C PHE A 84 9.38 -2.71 5.65
N ASN A 85 8.50 -3.37 4.91
CA ASN A 85 7.06 -3.07 4.94
C ASN A 85 6.51 -3.24 6.37
N SER A 86 6.86 -4.32 7.05
CA SER A 86 6.45 -4.59 8.43
C SER A 86 6.92 -3.50 9.40
N MET A 87 8.19 -3.12 9.31
CA MET A 87 8.75 -2.06 10.15
C MET A 87 7.98 -0.74 9.96
N LEU A 88 7.77 -0.32 8.73
CA LEU A 88 7.07 0.92 8.41
C LEU A 88 5.61 0.91 8.92
N CYS A 89 4.90 -0.19 8.69
CA CYS A 89 3.52 -0.33 9.15
C CYS A 89 3.40 -0.34 10.67
N GLN A 90 4.33 -0.97 11.37
CA GLN A 90 4.36 -0.94 12.83
C GLN A 90 4.67 0.47 13.36
N ILE A 91 5.57 1.21 12.73
CA ILE A 91 5.85 2.59 13.07
C ILE A 91 4.59 3.46 12.86
N ALA A 92 3.96 3.36 11.70
CA ALA A 92 2.73 4.10 11.41
C ALA A 92 1.63 3.79 12.44
N ARG A 93 1.47 2.53 12.81
CA ARG A 93 0.43 2.10 13.74
C ARG A 93 0.74 2.43 15.19
N LYS A 94 1.95 2.08 15.68
CA LYS A 94 2.31 2.18 17.09
C LYS A 94 2.76 3.57 17.51
N ILE A 95 3.46 4.28 16.65
CA ILE A 95 4.06 5.58 16.97
C ILE A 95 3.14 6.72 16.54
N TYR A 96 2.62 6.66 15.31
CA TYR A 96 1.81 7.74 14.75
C TYR A 96 0.30 7.53 14.87
N ASN A 97 -0.12 6.35 15.32
CA ASN A 97 -1.53 5.98 15.48
C ASN A 97 -2.35 6.24 14.20
N THR A 98 -1.76 5.93 13.06
CA THR A 98 -2.40 6.09 11.74
C THR A 98 -3.68 5.24 11.69
N GLU A 99 -4.76 5.80 11.21
CA GLU A 99 -6.10 5.20 11.26
C GLU A 99 -6.19 3.92 10.41
N HIS A 100 -5.70 3.97 9.17
CA HIS A 100 -5.75 2.86 8.23
C HIS A 100 -4.34 2.51 7.75
N VAL A 101 -3.88 1.31 8.09
CA VAL A 101 -2.55 0.82 7.72
C VAL A 101 -2.70 -0.46 6.91
N TYR A 102 -2.09 -0.47 5.72
CA TYR A 102 -2.08 -1.60 4.79
C TYR A 102 -0.65 -2.03 4.50
N MET A 103 -0.45 -3.33 4.41
CA MET A 103 0.86 -3.92 4.15
C MET A 103 0.78 -4.97 3.05
N ARG A 104 1.67 -4.89 2.07
CA ARG A 104 1.94 -6.01 1.18
C ARG A 104 2.92 -6.96 1.86
N MET A 105 2.59 -8.25 1.88
CA MET A 105 3.43 -9.30 2.43
C MET A 105 3.52 -10.48 1.45
N ASN A 106 4.75 -10.91 1.14
CA ASN A 106 4.98 -12.04 0.25
C ASN A 106 5.03 -13.36 1.03
N ASN A 107 5.62 -13.36 2.23
CA ASN A 107 5.75 -14.53 3.08
C ASN A 107 4.80 -14.47 4.28
N PRO A 108 3.74 -15.31 4.31
CA PRO A 108 2.75 -15.29 5.39
C PRO A 108 3.30 -15.74 6.77
N GLU A 109 4.46 -16.36 6.85
CA GLU A 109 5.06 -16.79 8.12
C GLU A 109 5.34 -15.62 9.06
N ASN A 110 5.56 -14.43 8.52
CA ASN A 110 5.85 -13.23 9.31
C ASN A 110 4.59 -12.52 9.84
N GLU A 111 3.39 -12.99 9.50
CA GLU A 111 2.13 -12.36 9.93
C GLU A 111 1.97 -12.35 11.45
N VAL A 112 2.52 -13.34 12.14
CA VAL A 112 2.48 -13.44 13.59
C VAL A 112 3.04 -12.18 14.29
N LEU A 113 4.00 -11.50 13.68
CA LEU A 113 4.59 -10.26 14.20
C LEU A 113 3.62 -9.08 14.20
N LEU A 114 2.53 -9.19 13.46
CA LEU A 114 1.54 -8.12 13.27
C LEU A 114 0.26 -8.35 14.07
N GLU A 115 0.16 -9.45 14.80
CA GLU A 115 -1.03 -9.78 15.58
C GLU A 115 -1.38 -8.68 16.59
N GLY A 116 -2.65 -8.32 16.65
CA GLY A 116 -3.17 -7.31 17.56
C GLY A 116 -2.89 -5.86 17.17
N LEU A 117 -2.18 -5.60 16.05
CA LEU A 117 -1.83 -4.24 15.62
C LEU A 117 -2.86 -3.59 14.70
N ASN A 118 -3.87 -4.32 14.27
CA ASN A 118 -4.87 -3.82 13.33
C ASN A 118 -4.24 -3.29 12.02
N ILE A 119 -3.35 -4.09 11.45
CA ILE A 119 -2.74 -3.84 10.13
C ILE A 119 -3.42 -4.76 9.11
N ASN A 120 -3.89 -4.18 8.02
CA ASN A 120 -4.51 -4.92 6.93
C ASN A 120 -3.43 -5.47 6.01
N VAL A 121 -3.32 -6.80 5.92
CA VAL A 121 -2.26 -7.47 5.15
C VAL A 121 -2.82 -7.97 3.82
N ILE A 122 -2.10 -7.68 2.75
CA ILE A 122 -2.41 -8.11 1.39
C ILE A 122 -1.33 -9.08 0.93
N TYR A 123 -1.74 -10.28 0.54
CA TYR A 123 -0.87 -11.37 0.05
C TYR A 123 -1.09 -11.56 -1.46
N PRO A 124 -0.25 -10.96 -2.33
CA PRO A 124 -0.44 -11.09 -3.78
C PRO A 124 -0.38 -12.54 -4.27
N PHE A 125 0.55 -13.33 -3.73
CA PHE A 125 0.67 -14.75 -4.07
C PHE A 125 -0.60 -15.53 -3.71
N LYS A 126 -1.11 -15.36 -2.50
CA LYS A 126 -2.33 -16.03 -2.03
C LYS A 126 -3.54 -15.68 -2.89
N LEU A 127 -3.68 -14.41 -3.25
CA LEU A 127 -4.75 -13.96 -4.16
C LEU A 127 -4.63 -14.62 -5.54
N SER A 128 -3.41 -14.75 -6.07
CA SER A 128 -3.16 -15.38 -7.36
C SER A 128 -3.51 -16.87 -7.35
N VAL A 129 -3.16 -17.58 -6.29
CA VAL A 129 -3.51 -19.01 -6.12
C VAL A 129 -5.03 -19.18 -6.01
N THR A 130 -5.68 -18.32 -5.23
CA THR A 130 -7.15 -18.33 -5.08
C THR A 130 -7.83 -18.09 -6.43
N GLU A 131 -7.34 -17.16 -7.23
CA GLU A 131 -7.90 -16.89 -8.56
C GLU A 131 -7.71 -18.06 -9.52
N PHE A 132 -6.54 -18.72 -9.49
CA PHE A 132 -6.31 -19.95 -10.26
C PHE A 132 -7.35 -21.03 -9.91
N GLU A 133 -7.58 -21.28 -8.61
CA GLU A 133 -8.57 -22.27 -8.16
C GLU A 133 -9.97 -21.91 -8.63
N ARG A 134 -10.35 -20.65 -8.53
CA ARG A 134 -11.66 -20.18 -9.01
C ARG A 134 -11.85 -20.45 -10.51
N LEU A 135 -10.84 -20.15 -11.31
CA LEU A 135 -10.88 -20.36 -12.77
C LEU A 135 -10.91 -21.85 -13.12
N ARG A 136 -10.10 -22.66 -12.43
CA ARG A 136 -10.06 -24.11 -12.63
C ARG A 136 -11.42 -24.76 -12.37
N LEU A 137 -12.05 -24.45 -11.26
CA LEU A 137 -13.37 -24.98 -10.89
C LEU A 137 -14.46 -24.56 -11.88
N LYS A 138 -14.36 -23.37 -12.44
CA LYS A 138 -15.29 -22.91 -13.48
C LYS A 138 -15.16 -23.72 -14.75
N VAL A 139 -13.96 -24.05 -15.19
CA VAL A 139 -13.72 -24.91 -16.38
C VAL A 139 -14.22 -26.32 -16.14
N GLU A 140 -13.83 -26.97 -15.05
CA GLU A 140 -14.25 -28.32 -14.69
C GLU A 140 -15.78 -28.45 -14.51
N GLY A 141 -16.42 -27.43 -13.94
CA GLY A 141 -17.86 -27.36 -13.80
C GLY A 141 -18.60 -27.25 -15.14
N SER A 142 -17.99 -26.68 -16.17
CA SER A 142 -18.56 -26.60 -17.53
C SER A 142 -18.37 -27.90 -18.35
N GLU A 143 -17.34 -28.69 -18.05
CA GLU A 143 -17.10 -29.98 -18.71
C GLU A 143 -18.07 -31.07 -18.24
N ASN A 144 -18.66 -30.95 -17.07
CA ASN A 144 -19.63 -31.88 -16.48
C ASN A 144 -21.09 -31.58 -16.86
N LYS A 145 -21.31 -30.64 -17.72
CA LYS A 145 -22.61 -30.29 -18.28
C LYS A 145 -22.71 -30.79 -19.73
#